data_2ac86d5105e5b7568fc8659cddae19c8
#
_entry.id   2ac86d5105e5b7568fc8659cddae19c8
#
_cell.length_a   1.000
_cell.length_b   1.000
_cell.length_c   1.000
_cell.angle_alpha   90.00
_cell.angle_beta   90.00
_cell.angle_gamma   90.00
#
_symmetry.space_group_name_H-M   'P 1'
#
loop_
_entity.id
_entity.type
_entity.pdbx_description
1 polymer ?
#
loop_
_entity_poly.entity_id
_entity_poly.type
_entity_poly.pdbx_seq_one_letter_code
_entity_poly.pdbx_strand_id
1 'polypeptide(L)'
;MSSNPGPLQGRRKGPKQLPRLPLSAFTPPNSGTSDKFPLPPSPSTVHPENVVDAHVVGDPKLERWQKEVSETLGKRAYGVVLAIPADKASEVVKETGGVNIISTMVPFSLGDPESISAAVQAASESSVPVSFSTVFSGSSPENIAGMREVLQKGRPVDIEIRTSIADASLEGFEEFLTKATTELEVVPPIILSNLLPPPHDFNLPIVKLMNHPTYNSFQAQTAALSLFPYAYVKYLPPVWGVATPSTPQPGAAMESSGAKEQREWKRRIKMYLGPVMEAFGFQRIIFGSSSPTVSQASSNSSDWYNVAREALAELGVEQEIIDSVFSLNAQKVYGSK
;
A
#
# COMPACT_ATOMS: atom_id res chain seq x y z
N MET A 1 -33.72 30.20 80.31
CA MET A 1 -32.32 29.74 80.34
C MET A 1 -32.11 28.95 79.07
N SER A 2 -31.52 29.55 78.09
CA SER A 2 -31.30 28.98 76.75
C SER A 2 -29.80 28.87 76.57
N SER A 3 -29.31 27.65 76.44
CA SER A 3 -27.92 27.34 76.12
C SER A 3 -27.74 27.08 74.64
N ASN A 4 -26.99 27.93 73.99
CA ASN A 4 -26.61 27.84 72.61
C ASN A 4 -25.41 26.89 72.43
N PRO A 5 -25.41 25.88 71.52
CA PRO A 5 -24.21 25.10 71.24
C PRO A 5 -23.38 25.81 70.18
N GLY A 6 -22.11 25.99 70.49
CA GLY A 6 -21.15 26.63 69.58
C GLY A 6 -20.80 25.79 68.32
N PRO A 7 -20.24 26.44 67.33
CA PRO A 7 -20.02 25.80 66.01
C PRO A 7 -18.84 24.84 66.04
N LEU A 8 -19.07 23.62 65.51
CA LEU A 8 -18.04 22.60 65.22
C LEU A 8 -17.09 23.09 64.15
N GLN A 9 -15.87 23.41 64.56
CA GLN A 9 -14.76 23.68 63.61
C GLN A 9 -14.37 22.35 62.87
N GLY A 10 -14.86 22.20 61.66
CA GLY A 10 -14.40 21.14 60.76
C GLY A 10 -12.94 21.36 60.36
N ARG A 11 -12.02 20.56 60.88
CA ARG A 11 -10.64 20.49 60.42
C ARG A 11 -10.65 20.07 58.91
N ARG A 12 -10.40 20.99 58.00
CA ARG A 12 -10.06 20.69 56.61
C ARG A 12 -8.73 19.93 56.62
N LYS A 13 -8.77 18.62 56.33
CA LYS A 13 -7.58 17.84 56.02
C LYS A 13 -7.02 18.39 54.71
N GLY A 14 -5.81 18.94 54.72
CA GLY A 14 -5.09 19.35 53.54
C GLY A 14 -4.90 18.16 52.56
N PRO A 15 -4.64 18.44 51.27
CA PRO A 15 -4.46 17.39 50.28
C PRO A 15 -3.38 16.42 50.76
N LYS A 16 -3.72 15.11 50.74
CA LYS A 16 -2.75 14.05 51.07
C LYS A 16 -1.61 14.15 50.04
N GLN A 17 -0.41 14.43 50.52
CA GLN A 17 0.77 14.31 49.68
C GLN A 17 0.88 12.86 49.22
N LEU A 18 0.87 12.65 47.92
CA LEU A 18 1.15 11.35 47.32
C LEU A 18 2.57 10.93 47.70
N PRO A 19 2.79 9.65 48.03
CA PRO A 19 4.13 9.14 48.29
C PRO A 19 5.03 9.43 47.09
N ARG A 20 6.15 10.09 47.30
CA ARG A 20 7.17 10.26 46.25
C ARG A 20 7.85 8.91 46.07
N LEU A 21 7.69 8.32 44.87
CA LEU A 21 8.46 7.15 44.51
C LEU A 21 9.94 7.53 44.45
N PRO A 22 10.83 6.72 45.05
CA PRO A 22 12.26 6.96 44.95
C PRO A 22 12.71 6.90 43.50
N LEU A 23 13.66 7.74 43.12
CA LEU A 23 14.21 7.76 41.78
C LEU A 23 14.74 6.38 41.33
N SER A 24 15.17 5.55 42.27
CA SER A 24 15.58 4.17 42.03
C SER A 24 14.46 3.25 41.49
N ALA A 25 13.17 3.64 41.67
CA ALA A 25 12.05 2.89 41.06
C ALA A 25 11.97 3.06 39.57
N PHE A 26 12.64 4.08 38.99
CA PHE A 26 12.72 4.35 37.57
C PHE A 26 14.09 3.99 36.96
N THR A 27 15.01 3.52 37.79
CA THR A 27 16.30 3.00 37.31
C THR A 27 16.14 1.50 37.11
N PRO A 28 16.41 0.95 35.91
CA PRO A 28 16.39 -0.49 35.70
C PRO A 28 17.36 -1.12 36.73
N PRO A 29 17.01 -2.30 37.28
CA PRO A 29 17.90 -3.00 38.23
C PRO A 29 19.26 -3.21 37.55
N ASN A 30 20.33 -2.80 38.21
CA ASN A 30 21.69 -2.97 37.78
C ASN A 30 22.03 -4.47 37.95
N SER A 31 21.41 -5.31 37.11
CA SER A 31 21.70 -6.73 37.03
C SER A 31 22.99 -6.89 36.24
N GLY A 32 24.14 -6.71 36.75
CA GLY A 32 25.49 -6.84 36.17
C GLY A 32 25.76 -7.63 34.88
N THR A 33 24.73 -8.06 34.22
CA THR A 33 24.65 -8.58 32.86
C THR A 33 23.75 -7.63 32.07
N SER A 34 24.29 -6.48 31.67
CA SER A 34 23.67 -5.69 30.62
C SER A 34 23.92 -6.38 29.29
N ASP A 35 23.24 -7.47 29.03
CA ASP A 35 22.90 -7.84 27.68
C ASP A 35 22.08 -6.66 27.15
N LYS A 36 22.76 -5.75 26.48
CA LYS A 36 22.12 -4.69 25.72
C LYS A 36 21.21 -5.41 24.74
N PHE A 37 19.91 -5.44 25.01
CA PHE A 37 18.95 -5.84 23.99
C PHE A 37 19.32 -5.07 22.74
N PRO A 38 19.65 -5.73 21.65
CA PRO A 38 20.00 -5.03 20.42
C PRO A 38 18.80 -4.13 20.07
N LEU A 39 19.07 -2.84 20.01
CA LEU A 39 18.04 -1.89 19.56
C LEU A 39 17.63 -2.32 18.16
N PRO A 40 16.32 -2.33 17.85
CA PRO A 40 15.87 -2.62 16.50
C PRO A 40 16.57 -1.67 15.53
N PRO A 41 16.90 -2.13 14.32
CA PRO A 41 17.54 -1.29 13.33
C PRO A 41 16.67 -0.06 13.05
N SER A 42 17.31 1.08 12.74
CA SER A 42 16.57 2.27 12.35
C SER A 42 15.75 1.96 11.10
N PRO A 43 14.47 2.36 11.04
CA PRO A 43 13.63 2.15 9.84
C PRO A 43 14.27 2.66 8.55
N SER A 44 15.08 3.72 8.62
CA SER A 44 15.81 4.26 7.48
C SER A 44 16.90 3.32 6.93
N THR A 45 17.39 2.37 7.74
CA THR A 45 18.44 1.43 7.35
C THR A 45 17.92 0.06 6.93
N VAL A 46 16.62 -0.21 7.13
CA VAL A 46 15.99 -1.46 6.71
C VAL A 46 15.64 -1.37 5.22
N HIS A 47 16.23 -2.23 4.43
CA HIS A 47 16.00 -2.29 2.98
C HIS A 47 15.68 -3.72 2.56
N PRO A 48 14.81 -3.92 1.55
CA PRO A 48 14.64 -5.23 0.93
C PRO A 48 15.93 -5.65 0.22
N GLU A 49 16.17 -6.95 0.14
CA GLU A 49 17.28 -7.50 -0.63
C GLU A 49 17.16 -7.19 -2.12
N ASN A 50 15.94 -7.38 -2.64
CA ASN A 50 15.58 -7.08 -4.02
C ASN A 50 14.28 -6.29 -4.07
N VAL A 51 14.08 -5.52 -5.14
CA VAL A 51 12.85 -4.76 -5.40
C VAL A 51 12.29 -5.17 -6.74
N VAL A 52 11.02 -5.58 -6.74
CA VAL A 52 10.18 -5.68 -7.93
C VAL A 52 9.14 -4.58 -7.84
N ASP A 53 9.20 -3.65 -8.77
CA ASP A 53 8.20 -2.61 -8.91
C ASP A 53 7.03 -3.14 -9.75
N ALA A 54 5.92 -3.46 -9.10
CA ALA A 54 4.78 -4.10 -9.75
C ALA A 54 3.84 -3.12 -10.46
N HIS A 55 4.21 -1.85 -10.59
CA HIS A 55 3.42 -0.88 -11.32
C HIS A 55 4.29 0.23 -11.89
N VAL A 56 4.91 -0.02 -13.02
CA VAL A 56 5.67 0.98 -13.79
C VAL A 56 4.88 1.35 -15.04
N VAL A 57 4.46 2.60 -15.13
CA VAL A 57 3.78 3.14 -16.31
C VAL A 57 4.82 3.88 -17.15
N GLY A 58 4.99 3.44 -18.39
CA GLY A 58 6.01 4.08 -19.23
C GLY A 58 6.21 3.40 -20.59
N ASP A 59 7.40 3.60 -21.12
CA ASP A 59 7.83 3.01 -22.37
C ASP A 59 8.59 1.68 -22.14
N PRO A 60 8.70 0.82 -23.18
CA PRO A 60 9.42 -0.46 -23.09
C PRO A 60 10.90 -0.36 -22.70
N LYS A 61 11.52 0.82 -22.85
CA LYS A 61 12.94 1.05 -22.55
C LYS A 61 13.20 1.40 -21.09
N LEU A 62 12.16 1.71 -20.31
CA LEU A 62 12.25 2.08 -18.88
C LEU A 62 13.15 3.30 -18.57
N GLU A 63 13.48 4.13 -19.57
CA GLU A 63 14.46 5.21 -19.42
C GLU A 63 14.11 6.18 -18.27
N ARG A 64 12.84 6.58 -18.18
CA ARG A 64 12.37 7.47 -17.13
C ARG A 64 12.48 6.82 -15.76
N TRP A 65 11.96 5.60 -15.61
CA TRP A 65 11.96 4.88 -14.33
C TRP A 65 13.38 4.62 -13.85
N GLN A 66 14.27 4.12 -14.73
CA GLN A 66 15.67 3.90 -14.41
C GLN A 66 16.37 5.16 -13.94
N LYS A 67 16.13 6.30 -14.60
CA LYS A 67 16.68 7.60 -14.19
C LYS A 67 16.21 7.99 -12.79
N GLU A 68 14.92 7.76 -12.47
CA GLU A 68 14.36 8.10 -11.17
C GLU A 68 14.93 7.24 -10.04
N VAL A 69 15.14 5.93 -10.26
CA VAL A 69 15.49 4.97 -9.19
C VAL A 69 16.97 4.61 -9.10
N SER A 70 17.79 5.03 -10.06
CA SER A 70 19.21 4.61 -10.18
C SER A 70 20.02 4.79 -8.90
N GLU A 71 19.87 5.91 -8.24
CA GLU A 71 20.60 6.23 -7.00
C GLU A 71 20.02 5.49 -5.78
N THR A 72 18.71 5.30 -5.75
CA THR A 72 17.99 4.78 -4.58
C THR A 72 17.96 3.27 -4.54
N LEU A 73 17.59 2.63 -5.65
CA LEU A 73 17.53 1.17 -5.74
C LEU A 73 18.88 0.57 -6.12
N GLY A 74 19.62 1.19 -7.03
CA GLY A 74 20.90 0.67 -7.49
C GLY A 74 20.81 -0.80 -7.92
N LYS A 75 21.63 -1.66 -7.32
CA LYS A 75 21.66 -3.10 -7.60
C LYS A 75 20.46 -3.88 -7.06
N ARG A 76 19.59 -3.25 -6.23
CA ARG A 76 18.39 -3.90 -5.69
C ARG A 76 17.24 -3.96 -6.70
N ALA A 77 17.27 -3.16 -7.77
CA ALA A 77 16.27 -3.18 -8.83
C ALA A 77 16.31 -4.53 -9.56
N TYR A 78 15.52 -5.50 -9.11
CA TYR A 78 15.47 -6.85 -9.66
C TYR A 78 14.55 -6.94 -10.87
N GLY A 79 13.39 -6.31 -10.85
CA GLY A 79 12.46 -6.38 -11.94
C GLY A 79 11.28 -5.42 -11.84
N VAL A 80 10.51 -5.39 -12.92
CA VAL A 80 9.31 -4.54 -13.02
C VAL A 80 8.14 -5.28 -13.66
N VAL A 81 6.91 -4.86 -13.31
CA VAL A 81 5.69 -5.12 -14.09
C VAL A 81 5.36 -3.84 -14.85
N LEU A 82 5.45 -3.91 -16.18
CA LEU A 82 5.37 -2.76 -17.05
C LEU A 82 3.96 -2.60 -17.62
N ALA A 83 3.27 -1.52 -17.24
CA ALA A 83 1.96 -1.16 -17.77
C ALA A 83 2.11 -0.44 -19.12
N ILE A 84 1.62 -1.08 -20.18
CA ILE A 84 1.72 -0.58 -21.56
C ILE A 84 0.45 -0.90 -22.35
N PRO A 85 0.14 -0.13 -23.41
CA PRO A 85 -0.92 -0.45 -24.35
C PRO A 85 -0.71 -1.80 -25.04
N ALA A 86 -1.82 -2.44 -25.46
CA ALA A 86 -1.81 -3.77 -26.09
C ALA A 86 -0.94 -3.86 -27.34
N ASP A 87 -0.95 -2.82 -28.18
CA ASP A 87 -0.19 -2.71 -29.41
C ASP A 87 1.33 -2.70 -29.23
N LYS A 88 1.80 -2.35 -28.02
CA LYS A 88 3.22 -2.33 -27.67
C LYS A 88 3.70 -3.57 -26.91
N ALA A 89 2.80 -4.48 -26.55
CA ALA A 89 3.16 -5.64 -25.73
C ALA A 89 4.18 -6.57 -26.41
N SER A 90 4.13 -6.71 -27.72
CA SER A 90 5.06 -7.52 -28.52
C SER A 90 6.47 -6.93 -28.63
N GLU A 91 6.63 -5.62 -28.39
CA GLU A 91 7.93 -4.93 -28.44
C GLU A 91 8.78 -5.16 -27.17
N VAL A 92 8.16 -5.68 -26.10
CA VAL A 92 8.81 -5.84 -24.80
C VAL A 92 9.72 -7.05 -24.78
N VAL A 93 10.94 -6.85 -24.35
CA VAL A 93 11.93 -7.91 -24.15
C VAL A 93 12.04 -8.27 -22.67
N LYS A 94 12.54 -9.49 -22.37
CA LYS A 94 12.61 -9.99 -20.98
C LYS A 94 13.49 -9.19 -20.04
N GLU A 95 14.47 -8.48 -20.60
CA GLU A 95 15.41 -7.66 -19.84
C GLU A 95 15.70 -6.36 -20.56
N THR A 96 15.64 -5.27 -19.85
CA THR A 96 15.94 -3.93 -20.38
C THR A 96 16.84 -3.19 -19.40
N GLY A 97 18.05 -2.82 -19.86
CA GLY A 97 19.00 -2.05 -19.05
C GLY A 97 19.41 -2.73 -17.73
N GLY A 98 19.51 -4.07 -17.72
CA GLY A 98 19.86 -4.86 -16.52
C GLY A 98 18.69 -5.09 -15.56
N VAL A 99 17.46 -4.75 -15.94
CA VAL A 99 16.25 -4.96 -15.15
C VAL A 99 15.35 -5.99 -15.83
N ASN A 100 14.87 -6.98 -15.09
CA ASN A 100 13.97 -8.00 -15.60
C ASN A 100 12.57 -7.44 -15.81
N ILE A 101 11.94 -7.73 -16.94
CA ILE A 101 10.51 -7.51 -17.12
C ILE A 101 9.80 -8.79 -16.64
N ILE A 102 9.23 -8.71 -15.43
CA ILE A 102 8.54 -9.85 -14.79
C ILE A 102 7.24 -10.15 -15.53
N SER A 103 6.50 -9.10 -15.89
CA SER A 103 5.27 -9.17 -16.66
C SER A 103 5.01 -7.86 -17.38
N THR A 104 4.29 -7.92 -18.48
CA THR A 104 3.61 -6.75 -19.06
C THR A 104 2.17 -6.73 -18.59
N MET A 105 1.70 -5.55 -18.19
CA MET A 105 0.33 -5.34 -17.76
C MET A 105 -0.44 -4.62 -18.87
N VAL A 106 -1.35 -5.35 -19.53
CA VAL A 106 -2.11 -4.87 -20.70
C VAL A 106 -3.50 -4.42 -20.27
N PRO A 107 -3.90 -3.18 -20.57
CA PRO A 107 -5.22 -2.69 -20.20
C PRO A 107 -6.32 -3.26 -21.10
N PHE A 108 -7.50 -3.49 -20.51
CA PHE A 108 -8.74 -3.77 -21.21
C PHE A 108 -9.93 -3.04 -20.58
N SER A 109 -10.98 -2.84 -21.36
CA SER A 109 -12.23 -2.22 -20.89
C SER A 109 -13.28 -3.28 -20.61
N LEU A 110 -13.84 -3.26 -19.39
CA LEU A 110 -14.97 -4.13 -19.03
C LEU A 110 -16.17 -3.86 -19.97
N GLY A 111 -16.85 -4.92 -20.39
CA GLY A 111 -18.02 -4.81 -21.28
C GLY A 111 -17.73 -4.43 -22.73
N ASP A 112 -16.45 -4.31 -23.12
CA ASP A 112 -16.02 -4.08 -24.49
C ASP A 112 -15.32 -5.33 -25.07
N PRO A 113 -16.00 -6.16 -25.87
CA PRO A 113 -15.43 -7.39 -26.43
C PRO A 113 -14.23 -7.17 -27.34
N GLU A 114 -14.17 -6.03 -28.05
CA GLU A 114 -13.03 -5.72 -28.94
C GLU A 114 -11.78 -5.43 -28.10
N SER A 115 -11.91 -4.65 -27.05
CA SER A 115 -10.82 -4.37 -26.11
C SER A 115 -10.33 -5.64 -25.39
N ILE A 116 -11.22 -6.53 -24.98
CA ILE A 116 -10.88 -7.81 -24.36
C ILE A 116 -10.12 -8.69 -25.37
N SER A 117 -10.63 -8.82 -26.59
CA SER A 117 -9.99 -9.61 -27.64
C SER A 117 -8.58 -9.10 -27.95
N ALA A 118 -8.40 -7.79 -28.09
CA ALA A 118 -7.10 -7.17 -28.33
C ALA A 118 -6.10 -7.45 -27.19
N ALA A 119 -6.54 -7.35 -25.93
CA ALA A 119 -5.69 -7.65 -24.79
C ALA A 119 -5.29 -9.14 -24.74
N VAL A 120 -6.22 -10.04 -25.00
CA VAL A 120 -5.97 -11.49 -25.05
C VAL A 120 -5.03 -11.85 -26.22
N GLN A 121 -5.19 -11.21 -27.37
CA GLN A 121 -4.28 -11.41 -28.50
C GLN A 121 -2.86 -10.92 -28.13
N ALA A 122 -2.72 -9.73 -27.58
CA ALA A 122 -1.43 -9.20 -27.13
C ALA A 122 -0.73 -10.15 -26.14
N ALA A 123 -1.51 -10.80 -25.25
CA ALA A 123 -0.98 -11.79 -24.32
C ALA A 123 -0.47 -13.06 -25.01
N SER A 124 -1.04 -13.46 -26.13
CA SER A 124 -0.60 -14.63 -26.90
C SER A 124 0.65 -14.36 -27.74
N GLU A 125 0.86 -13.12 -28.15
CA GLU A 125 1.97 -12.68 -29.00
C GLU A 125 3.21 -12.24 -28.19
N SER A 126 3.05 -11.98 -26.88
CA SER A 126 4.12 -11.48 -26.03
C SER A 126 5.18 -12.55 -25.71
N SER A 127 6.44 -12.14 -25.74
CA SER A 127 7.59 -12.96 -25.35
C SER A 127 7.80 -13.05 -23.81
N VAL A 128 7.14 -12.17 -23.04
CA VAL A 128 7.17 -12.10 -21.57
C VAL A 128 5.80 -12.48 -20.99
N PRO A 129 5.71 -12.88 -19.72
CA PRO A 129 4.43 -13.09 -19.07
C PRO A 129 3.54 -11.85 -19.19
N VAL A 130 2.22 -12.04 -19.36
CA VAL A 130 1.25 -10.93 -19.43
C VAL A 130 0.28 -11.03 -18.28
N SER A 131 0.03 -9.92 -17.62
CA SER A 131 -1.11 -9.67 -16.74
C SER A 131 -2.05 -8.67 -17.39
N PHE A 132 -3.27 -8.60 -16.91
CA PHE A 132 -4.27 -7.68 -17.43
C PHE A 132 -4.55 -6.57 -16.44
N SER A 133 -5.04 -5.42 -16.92
CA SER A 133 -5.51 -4.35 -16.05
C SER A 133 -6.82 -3.77 -16.56
N THR A 134 -7.70 -3.42 -15.62
CA THR A 134 -8.97 -2.79 -15.96
C THR A 134 -9.40 -1.80 -14.87
N VAL A 135 -10.38 -0.99 -15.20
CA VAL A 135 -11.03 -0.09 -14.25
C VAL A 135 -12.41 -0.63 -13.93
N PHE A 136 -12.73 -0.72 -12.65
CA PHE A 136 -14.08 -1.07 -12.23
C PHE A 136 -15.06 0.04 -12.61
N SER A 137 -16.04 -0.30 -13.43
CA SER A 137 -17.07 0.62 -13.95
C SER A 137 -18.50 0.23 -13.56
N GLY A 138 -18.65 -0.80 -12.71
CA GLY A 138 -19.94 -1.29 -12.24
C GLY A 138 -20.12 -2.78 -12.46
N SER A 139 -21.19 -3.34 -11.87
CA SER A 139 -21.50 -4.78 -11.86
C SER A 139 -22.56 -5.17 -12.92
N SER A 140 -22.50 -4.60 -14.12
CA SER A 140 -23.40 -5.00 -15.21
C SER A 140 -23.12 -6.45 -15.65
N PRO A 141 -24.12 -7.14 -16.27
CA PRO A 141 -23.90 -8.48 -16.80
C PRO A 141 -22.75 -8.57 -17.81
N GLU A 142 -22.60 -7.54 -18.65
CA GLU A 142 -21.57 -7.45 -19.67
C GLU A 142 -20.18 -7.33 -19.01
N ASN A 143 -20.06 -6.50 -17.98
CA ASN A 143 -18.81 -6.32 -17.22
C ASN A 143 -18.41 -7.62 -16.50
N ILE A 144 -19.38 -8.33 -15.92
CA ILE A 144 -19.15 -9.62 -15.24
C ILE A 144 -18.69 -10.66 -16.25
N ALA A 145 -19.35 -10.74 -17.43
CA ALA A 145 -18.99 -11.68 -18.48
C ALA A 145 -17.59 -11.40 -19.01
N GLY A 146 -17.27 -10.14 -19.32
CA GLY A 146 -15.93 -9.74 -19.79
C GLY A 146 -14.83 -10.04 -18.77
N MET A 147 -15.08 -9.76 -17.48
CA MET A 147 -14.11 -10.10 -16.43
C MET A 147 -13.89 -11.61 -16.32
N ARG A 148 -14.95 -12.42 -16.38
CA ARG A 148 -14.86 -13.87 -16.37
C ARG A 148 -14.05 -14.41 -17.55
N GLU A 149 -14.27 -13.88 -18.73
CA GLU A 149 -13.53 -14.27 -19.93
C GLU A 149 -12.03 -14.04 -19.78
N VAL A 150 -11.63 -12.88 -19.23
CA VAL A 150 -10.23 -12.58 -18.98
C VAL A 150 -9.64 -13.47 -17.87
N LEU A 151 -10.38 -13.70 -16.77
CA LEU A 151 -9.95 -14.59 -15.68
C LEU A 151 -9.75 -16.03 -16.15
N GLN A 152 -10.54 -16.52 -17.11
CA GLN A 152 -10.38 -17.85 -17.71
C GLN A 152 -9.04 -18.04 -18.42
N LYS A 153 -8.33 -16.98 -18.75
CA LYS A 153 -6.95 -17.07 -19.31
C LYS A 153 -5.91 -17.46 -18.24
N GLY A 154 -6.31 -17.54 -16.96
CA GLY A 154 -5.43 -17.94 -15.86
C GLY A 154 -4.33 -16.93 -15.52
N ARG A 155 -4.49 -15.66 -15.93
CA ARG A 155 -3.50 -14.60 -15.72
C ARG A 155 -3.94 -13.63 -14.63
N PRO A 156 -2.99 -13.01 -13.91
CA PRO A 156 -3.31 -11.99 -12.92
C PRO A 156 -4.06 -10.81 -13.55
N VAL A 157 -5.04 -10.28 -12.83
CA VAL A 157 -5.82 -9.12 -13.27
C VAL A 157 -5.76 -8.03 -12.21
N ASP A 158 -5.28 -6.86 -12.61
CA ASP A 158 -5.28 -5.65 -11.81
C ASP A 158 -6.59 -4.89 -12.00
N ILE A 159 -7.27 -4.56 -10.92
CA ILE A 159 -8.51 -3.78 -10.97
C ILE A 159 -8.29 -2.45 -10.25
N GLU A 160 -8.41 -1.36 -11.00
CA GLU A 160 -8.41 -0.02 -10.42
C GLU A 160 -9.82 0.37 -10.00
N ILE A 161 -9.96 0.76 -8.71
CA ILE A 161 -11.20 1.24 -8.15
C ILE A 161 -11.15 2.78 -8.13
N ARG A 162 -11.98 3.44 -8.94
CA ARG A 162 -12.01 4.91 -9.04
C ARG A 162 -12.99 5.58 -8.08
N THR A 163 -13.76 4.81 -7.35
CA THR A 163 -14.74 5.33 -6.40
C THR A 163 -14.16 5.50 -5.01
N SER A 164 -14.74 6.43 -4.24
CA SER A 164 -14.41 6.50 -2.82
C SER A 164 -14.88 5.22 -2.11
N ILE A 165 -14.04 4.69 -1.24
CA ILE A 165 -14.36 3.54 -0.38
C ILE A 165 -15.61 3.79 0.49
N ALA A 166 -15.95 5.06 0.74
CA ALA A 166 -17.15 5.43 1.47
C ALA A 166 -18.44 5.36 0.63
N ASP A 167 -18.34 5.01 -0.66
CA ASP A 167 -19.46 5.04 -1.58
C ASP A 167 -20.14 3.66 -1.69
N ALA A 168 -21.48 3.63 -1.75
CA ALA A 168 -22.29 2.42 -1.93
C ALA A 168 -21.90 1.58 -3.18
N SER A 169 -21.12 2.15 -4.08
CA SER A 169 -20.58 1.47 -5.25
C SER A 169 -19.64 0.28 -4.92
N LEU A 170 -19.11 0.20 -3.70
CA LEU A 170 -18.31 -0.96 -3.29
C LEU A 170 -19.13 -2.21 -2.96
N GLU A 171 -20.40 -2.09 -2.58
CA GLU A 171 -21.30 -3.24 -2.50
C GLU A 171 -21.43 -3.91 -3.87
N GLY A 172 -21.56 -3.11 -4.93
CA GLY A 172 -21.54 -3.59 -6.30
C GLY A 172 -20.21 -4.24 -6.72
N PHE A 173 -19.09 -3.84 -6.11
CA PHE A 173 -17.79 -4.43 -6.39
C PHE A 173 -17.63 -5.84 -5.80
N GLU A 174 -18.07 -6.08 -4.57
CA GLU A 174 -18.08 -7.43 -3.97
C GLU A 174 -18.97 -8.38 -4.76
N GLU A 175 -20.17 -7.92 -5.15
CA GLU A 175 -21.07 -8.68 -6.01
C GLU A 175 -20.43 -8.99 -7.37
N PHE A 176 -19.76 -8.01 -7.99
CA PHE A 176 -19.04 -8.18 -9.23
C PHE A 176 -17.95 -9.24 -9.12
N LEU A 177 -17.08 -9.19 -8.10
CA LEU A 177 -16.05 -10.18 -7.88
C LEU A 177 -16.65 -11.57 -7.67
N THR A 178 -17.69 -11.69 -6.84
CA THR A 178 -18.36 -12.96 -6.58
C THR A 178 -18.90 -13.57 -7.86
N LYS A 179 -19.67 -12.80 -8.65
CA LYS A 179 -20.30 -13.29 -9.88
C LYS A 179 -19.27 -13.60 -10.98
N ALA A 180 -18.20 -12.82 -11.09
CA ALA A 180 -17.16 -13.04 -12.09
C ALA A 180 -16.35 -14.31 -11.80
N THR A 181 -16.23 -14.73 -10.55
CA THR A 181 -15.37 -15.85 -10.13
C THR A 181 -16.12 -17.15 -9.83
N THR A 182 -17.45 -17.12 -9.63
CA THR A 182 -18.27 -18.27 -9.14
C THR A 182 -18.14 -19.52 -10.04
N GLU A 183 -17.93 -19.38 -11.35
CA GLU A 183 -17.88 -20.51 -12.27
C GLU A 183 -16.45 -20.94 -12.62
N LEU A 184 -15.45 -20.39 -11.95
CA LEU A 184 -14.04 -20.72 -12.20
C LEU A 184 -13.57 -21.82 -11.23
N GLU A 185 -12.99 -22.88 -11.76
CA GLU A 185 -12.34 -23.92 -10.95
C GLU A 185 -11.13 -23.37 -10.19
N VAL A 186 -10.35 -22.52 -10.85
CA VAL A 186 -9.19 -21.83 -10.26
C VAL A 186 -9.31 -20.36 -10.58
N VAL A 187 -9.36 -19.54 -9.54
CA VAL A 187 -9.37 -18.08 -9.69
C VAL A 187 -7.93 -17.57 -9.68
N PRO A 188 -7.46 -16.92 -10.76
CA PRO A 188 -6.14 -16.29 -10.77
C PRO A 188 -6.09 -15.10 -9.80
N PRO A 189 -4.88 -14.64 -9.44
CA PRO A 189 -4.72 -13.46 -8.58
C PRO A 189 -5.46 -12.24 -9.15
N ILE A 190 -6.26 -11.59 -8.31
CA ILE A 190 -6.92 -10.31 -8.59
C ILE A 190 -6.27 -9.26 -7.70
N ILE A 191 -5.69 -8.24 -8.31
CA ILE A 191 -4.90 -7.24 -7.60
C ILE A 191 -5.69 -5.93 -7.55
N LEU A 192 -6.03 -5.49 -6.34
CA LEU A 192 -6.79 -4.27 -6.12
C LEU A 192 -5.84 -3.08 -6.08
N SER A 193 -5.89 -2.25 -7.11
CA SER A 193 -5.17 -1.00 -7.18
C SER A 193 -6.04 0.15 -6.66
N ASN A 194 -5.43 1.18 -6.08
CA ASN A 194 -6.11 2.35 -5.55
C ASN A 194 -7.09 2.07 -4.38
N LEU A 195 -6.95 0.94 -3.71
CA LEU A 195 -7.71 0.65 -2.49
C LEU A 195 -7.20 1.48 -1.30
N LEU A 196 -5.94 1.87 -1.36
CA LEU A 196 -5.20 2.52 -0.29
C LEU A 196 -4.38 3.69 -0.77
N PRO A 197 -4.23 4.65 0.11
CA PRO A 197 -5.11 5.05 1.21
C PRO A 197 -6.33 5.80 0.66
N PRO A 198 -7.45 5.86 1.42
CA PRO A 198 -8.61 6.64 1.00
C PRO A 198 -8.26 8.13 0.90
N PRO A 199 -8.97 8.92 0.10
CA PRO A 199 -8.82 10.37 0.08
C PRO A 199 -9.03 10.95 1.48
N HIS A 200 -8.17 11.89 1.89
CA HIS A 200 -8.36 12.57 3.14
C HIS A 200 -7.84 14.02 3.13
N ASP A 201 -8.25 14.79 4.11
CA ASP A 201 -7.79 16.16 4.30
C ASP A 201 -6.53 16.20 5.16
N PHE A 202 -5.41 16.69 4.59
CA PHE A 202 -4.15 16.87 5.31
C PHE A 202 -4.24 17.86 6.48
N ASN A 203 -5.25 18.74 6.49
CA ASN A 203 -5.48 19.67 7.59
C ASN A 203 -6.13 19.01 8.82
N LEU A 204 -6.70 17.81 8.68
CA LEU A 204 -7.28 17.09 9.80
C LEU A 204 -6.19 16.47 10.67
N PRO A 205 -6.20 16.73 12.00
CA PRO A 205 -5.36 15.99 12.94
C PRO A 205 -5.67 14.49 12.89
N ILE A 206 -4.65 13.65 13.03
CA ILE A 206 -4.80 12.18 12.98
C ILE A 206 -5.85 11.65 13.96
N VAL A 207 -5.92 12.19 15.17
CA VAL A 207 -6.92 11.77 16.17
C VAL A 207 -8.35 11.98 15.66
N LYS A 208 -8.60 13.06 14.90
CA LYS A 208 -9.91 13.29 14.28
C LYS A 208 -10.13 12.36 13.08
N LEU A 209 -9.08 12.06 12.33
CA LEU A 209 -9.14 11.17 11.20
C LEU A 209 -9.48 9.73 11.62
N MET A 210 -8.90 9.23 12.72
CA MET A 210 -9.21 7.89 13.26
C MET A 210 -10.69 7.69 13.61
N ASN A 211 -11.39 8.75 13.95
CA ASN A 211 -12.82 8.73 14.25
C ASN A 211 -13.69 9.20 13.07
N HIS A 212 -13.09 9.44 11.90
CA HIS A 212 -13.81 9.93 10.75
C HIS A 212 -14.62 8.78 10.10
N PRO A 213 -15.89 9.02 9.67
CA PRO A 213 -16.70 7.99 9.02
C PRO A 213 -16.01 7.32 7.83
N THR A 214 -15.29 8.08 7.02
CA THR A 214 -14.52 7.55 5.87
C THR A 214 -13.44 6.55 6.29
N TYR A 215 -12.77 6.78 7.43
CA TYR A 215 -11.78 5.85 7.94
C TYR A 215 -12.42 4.54 8.44
N ASN A 216 -13.56 4.64 9.14
CA ASN A 216 -14.30 3.46 9.59
C ASN A 216 -14.83 2.66 8.38
N SER A 217 -15.35 3.33 7.36
CA SER A 217 -15.77 2.70 6.12
C SER A 217 -14.59 1.99 5.42
N PHE A 218 -13.43 2.64 5.37
CA PHE A 218 -12.20 2.05 4.83
C PHE A 218 -11.84 0.75 5.55
N GLN A 219 -11.86 0.73 6.89
CA GLN A 219 -11.54 -0.47 7.66
C GLN A 219 -12.55 -1.60 7.38
N ALA A 220 -13.85 -1.29 7.37
CA ALA A 220 -14.89 -2.27 7.10
C ALA A 220 -14.76 -2.88 5.69
N GLN A 221 -14.56 -2.06 4.68
CA GLN A 221 -14.39 -2.49 3.29
C GLN A 221 -13.10 -3.29 3.07
N THR A 222 -12.01 -2.86 3.70
CA THR A 222 -10.74 -3.59 3.66
C THR A 222 -10.92 -4.99 4.25
N ALA A 223 -11.62 -5.11 5.37
CA ALA A 223 -11.92 -6.40 5.99
C ALA A 223 -12.79 -7.27 5.08
N ALA A 224 -13.87 -6.73 4.49
CA ALA A 224 -14.76 -7.46 3.58
C ALA A 224 -14.00 -7.98 2.34
N LEU A 225 -13.22 -7.13 1.66
CA LEU A 225 -12.46 -7.51 0.47
C LEU A 225 -11.35 -8.54 0.78
N SER A 226 -10.83 -8.56 1.99
CA SER A 226 -9.81 -9.54 2.39
C SER A 226 -10.34 -10.98 2.48
N LEU A 227 -11.67 -11.17 2.56
CA LEU A 227 -12.32 -12.48 2.57
C LEU A 227 -12.19 -13.20 1.22
N PHE A 228 -11.89 -12.49 0.14
CA PHE A 228 -11.56 -13.12 -1.14
C PHE A 228 -10.12 -13.62 -1.11
N PRO A 229 -9.84 -14.94 -1.10
CA PRO A 229 -8.49 -15.48 -0.89
C PRO A 229 -7.55 -15.19 -2.05
N TYR A 230 -8.08 -14.92 -3.23
CA TYR A 230 -7.36 -14.57 -4.45
C TYR A 230 -7.12 -13.06 -4.60
N ALA A 231 -7.65 -12.25 -3.69
CA ALA A 231 -7.48 -10.81 -3.73
C ALA A 231 -6.16 -10.37 -3.09
N TYR A 232 -5.42 -9.53 -3.80
CA TYR A 232 -4.18 -8.86 -3.39
C TYR A 232 -4.38 -7.36 -3.40
N VAL A 233 -3.51 -6.62 -2.74
CA VAL A 233 -3.55 -5.15 -2.70
C VAL A 233 -2.24 -4.59 -3.23
N LYS A 234 -2.29 -3.63 -4.15
CA LYS A 234 -1.13 -2.84 -4.53
C LYS A 234 -0.88 -1.69 -3.56
N TYR A 235 0.33 -1.62 -3.09
CA TYR A 235 0.85 -0.52 -2.27
C TYR A 235 1.43 0.55 -3.18
N LEU A 236 0.57 1.44 -3.66
CA LEU A 236 0.86 2.51 -4.62
C LEU A 236 0.93 3.88 -3.93
N PRO A 237 1.50 4.90 -4.60
CA PRO A 237 1.35 6.28 -4.16
C PRO A 237 -0.11 6.64 -3.94
N PRO A 238 -0.46 7.25 -2.78
CA PRO A 238 -1.84 7.55 -2.47
C PRO A 238 -2.41 8.67 -3.34
N VAL A 239 -3.70 8.58 -3.65
CA VAL A 239 -4.43 9.60 -4.40
C VAL A 239 -4.90 10.71 -3.46
N TRP A 240 -3.97 11.49 -2.92
CA TRP A 240 -4.28 12.58 -1.98
C TRP A 240 -4.33 13.97 -2.63
N GLY A 241 -4.19 14.04 -3.96
CA GLY A 241 -4.22 15.31 -4.69
C GLY A 241 -2.95 16.15 -4.54
N VAL A 242 -1.94 15.64 -3.85
CA VAL A 242 -0.63 16.28 -3.67
C VAL A 242 0.48 15.32 -4.09
N ALA A 243 1.60 15.88 -4.56
CA ALA A 243 2.74 15.08 -4.97
C ALA A 243 3.38 14.36 -3.77
N THR A 244 3.99 13.20 -4.02
CA THR A 244 4.82 12.54 -3.01
C THR A 244 5.96 13.47 -2.58
N PRO A 245 6.20 13.62 -1.26
CA PRO A 245 7.26 14.50 -0.77
C PRO A 245 8.64 14.00 -1.22
N SER A 246 9.47 14.92 -1.65
CA SER A 246 10.85 14.62 -2.04
C SER A 246 11.65 14.08 -0.85
N THR A 247 12.52 13.13 -1.13
CA THR A 247 13.44 12.58 -0.13
C THR A 247 14.39 13.66 0.38
N PRO A 248 14.46 13.95 1.69
CA PRO A 248 15.38 14.93 2.24
C PRO A 248 16.83 14.58 1.91
N GLN A 249 17.62 15.60 1.60
CA GLN A 249 19.04 15.41 1.35
C GLN A 249 19.75 14.86 2.61
N PRO A 250 20.78 14.01 2.46
CA PRO A 250 21.59 13.55 3.58
C PRO A 250 22.12 14.74 4.41
N GLY A 251 21.90 14.70 5.72
CA GLY A 251 22.28 15.79 6.62
C GLY A 251 21.27 16.95 6.72
N ALA A 252 20.13 16.88 6.06
CA ALA A 252 19.05 17.86 6.23
C ALA A 252 18.59 17.93 7.69
N ALA A 253 18.35 19.15 8.18
CA ALA A 253 17.87 19.33 9.54
C ALA A 253 16.50 18.65 9.73
N MET A 254 16.32 17.97 10.86
CA MET A 254 15.05 17.29 11.20
C MET A 254 13.85 18.24 11.22
N GLU A 255 14.08 19.52 11.42
CA GLU A 255 13.07 20.58 11.45
C GLU A 255 12.81 21.21 10.08
N SER A 256 13.50 20.77 9.02
CA SER A 256 13.22 21.23 7.66
C SER A 256 11.78 20.92 7.25
N SER A 257 11.20 21.76 6.39
CA SER A 257 9.81 21.57 5.93
C SER A 257 9.63 20.21 5.23
N GLY A 258 10.57 19.80 4.39
CA GLY A 258 10.54 18.51 3.71
C GLY A 258 10.60 17.31 4.65
N ALA A 259 11.42 17.37 5.71
CA ALA A 259 11.48 16.33 6.72
C ALA A 259 10.18 16.24 7.55
N LYS A 260 9.53 17.38 7.82
CA LYS A 260 8.22 17.41 8.50
C LYS A 260 7.13 16.82 7.62
N GLU A 261 7.11 17.19 6.36
CA GLU A 261 6.15 16.67 5.38
C GLU A 261 6.29 15.16 5.22
N GLN A 262 7.51 14.66 5.02
CA GLN A 262 7.75 13.22 4.90
C GLN A 262 7.33 12.44 6.15
N ARG A 263 7.59 12.97 7.36
CA ARG A 263 7.12 12.36 8.60
C ARG A 263 5.60 12.30 8.68
N GLU A 264 4.90 13.37 8.26
CA GLU A 264 3.44 13.39 8.26
C GLU A 264 2.87 12.39 7.25
N TRP A 265 3.47 12.28 6.05
CA TRP A 265 3.10 11.27 5.07
C TRP A 265 3.25 9.86 5.64
N LYS A 266 4.41 9.49 6.18
CA LYS A 266 4.63 8.17 6.78
C LYS A 266 3.65 7.88 7.91
N ARG A 267 3.37 8.87 8.75
CA ARG A 267 2.41 8.74 9.84
C ARG A 267 1.00 8.41 9.33
N ARG A 268 0.56 9.06 8.25
CA ARG A 268 -0.75 8.81 7.63
C ARG A 268 -0.80 7.50 6.87
N ILE A 269 0.26 7.17 6.16
CA ILE A 269 0.37 5.87 5.49
C ILE A 269 0.21 4.73 6.49
N LYS A 270 0.86 4.80 7.64
CA LYS A 270 0.76 3.75 8.67
C LYS A 270 -0.66 3.53 9.18
N MET A 271 -1.48 4.58 9.24
CA MET A 271 -2.90 4.44 9.63
C MET A 271 -3.71 3.60 8.65
N TYR A 272 -3.38 3.64 7.36
CA TYR A 272 -4.08 2.86 6.34
C TYR A 272 -3.41 1.52 6.08
N LEU A 273 -2.09 1.48 6.11
CA LEU A 273 -1.33 0.25 5.87
C LEU A 273 -1.55 -0.78 6.99
N GLY A 274 -1.67 -0.34 8.26
CA GLY A 274 -1.94 -1.23 9.40
C GLY A 274 -3.19 -2.09 9.20
N PRO A 275 -4.38 -1.51 9.02
CA PRO A 275 -5.60 -2.26 8.75
C PRO A 275 -5.52 -3.20 7.53
N VAL A 276 -4.80 -2.80 6.48
CA VAL A 276 -4.60 -3.68 5.32
C VAL A 276 -3.71 -4.87 5.66
N MET A 277 -2.65 -4.66 6.41
CA MET A 277 -1.78 -5.75 6.86
C MET A 277 -2.51 -6.72 7.79
N GLU A 278 -3.38 -6.22 8.67
CA GLU A 278 -4.21 -7.05 9.54
C GLU A 278 -5.23 -7.88 8.75
N ALA A 279 -5.87 -7.29 7.74
CA ALA A 279 -6.91 -7.96 6.96
C ALA A 279 -6.36 -8.91 5.89
N PHE A 280 -5.43 -8.45 5.06
CA PHE A 280 -4.91 -9.24 3.93
C PHE A 280 -3.68 -10.09 4.30
N GLY A 281 -2.97 -9.75 5.38
CA GLY A 281 -1.64 -10.29 5.65
C GLY A 281 -0.59 -9.72 4.67
N PHE A 282 0.67 -9.75 5.09
CA PHE A 282 1.77 -9.18 4.28
C PHE A 282 2.02 -9.93 2.96
N GLN A 283 1.63 -11.22 2.88
CA GLN A 283 1.78 -12.06 1.67
C GLN A 283 0.88 -11.63 0.52
N ARG A 284 -0.09 -10.75 0.76
CA ARG A 284 -1.03 -10.26 -0.26
C ARG A 284 -0.88 -8.76 -0.55
N ILE A 285 0.22 -8.15 -0.11
CA ILE A 285 0.53 -6.74 -0.38
C ILE A 285 1.69 -6.68 -1.36
N ILE A 286 1.56 -5.88 -2.41
CA ILE A 286 2.52 -5.79 -3.52
C ILE A 286 2.89 -4.33 -3.75
N PHE A 287 4.19 -4.02 -3.70
CA PHE A 287 4.70 -2.67 -3.96
C PHE A 287 4.63 -2.30 -5.44
N GLY A 288 4.31 -1.03 -5.72
CA GLY A 288 4.42 -0.41 -7.04
C GLY A 288 4.66 1.10 -6.93
N SER A 289 5.38 1.69 -7.88
CA SER A 289 5.83 3.07 -7.76
C SER A 289 5.04 4.10 -8.56
N SER A 290 4.45 3.72 -9.67
CA SER A 290 3.64 4.66 -10.45
C SER A 290 2.29 4.90 -9.79
N SER A 291 1.84 6.15 -9.81
CA SER A 291 0.52 6.50 -9.30
C SER A 291 -0.59 5.80 -10.09
N PRO A 292 -1.73 5.48 -9.44
CA PRO A 292 -2.93 5.04 -10.15
C PRO A 292 -3.36 6.05 -11.22
N THR A 293 -4.07 5.59 -12.25
CA THR A 293 -4.46 6.44 -13.38
C THR A 293 -5.38 7.59 -12.99
N VAL A 294 -6.11 7.44 -11.89
CA VAL A 294 -6.98 8.49 -11.33
C VAL A 294 -6.20 9.61 -10.62
N SER A 295 -4.93 9.41 -10.30
CA SER A 295 -4.13 10.42 -9.62
C SER A 295 -3.75 11.56 -10.58
N GLN A 296 -4.06 12.78 -10.18
CA GLN A 296 -3.61 13.99 -10.88
C GLN A 296 -2.25 14.49 -10.39
N ALA A 297 -1.77 13.98 -9.25
CA ALA A 297 -0.50 14.35 -8.69
C ALA A 297 0.61 13.43 -9.22
N SER A 298 1.74 14.01 -9.60
CA SER A 298 2.91 13.24 -9.97
C SER A 298 3.56 12.59 -8.76
N SER A 299 4.07 11.37 -8.93
CA SER A 299 4.92 10.71 -7.97
C SER A 299 6.26 10.38 -8.64
N ASN A 300 7.35 10.65 -7.93
CA ASN A 300 8.67 10.16 -8.31
C ASN A 300 8.87 8.77 -7.70
N SER A 301 9.32 7.80 -8.50
CA SER A 301 9.45 6.41 -8.07
C SER A 301 10.41 6.22 -6.90
N SER A 302 11.51 6.98 -6.87
CA SER A 302 12.48 6.96 -5.78
C SER A 302 11.92 7.54 -4.48
N ASP A 303 11.26 8.69 -4.56
CA ASP A 303 10.69 9.36 -3.40
C ASP A 303 9.59 8.49 -2.78
N TRP A 304 8.71 7.93 -3.61
CA TRP A 304 7.68 7.01 -3.12
C TRP A 304 8.28 5.75 -2.50
N TYR A 305 9.26 5.12 -3.14
CA TYR A 305 9.92 3.95 -2.56
C TYR A 305 10.45 4.22 -1.15
N ASN A 306 11.15 5.34 -0.94
CA ASN A 306 11.69 5.69 0.36
C ASN A 306 10.60 5.89 1.41
N VAL A 307 9.55 6.65 1.08
CA VAL A 307 8.42 6.91 1.99
C VAL A 307 7.68 5.62 2.32
N ALA A 308 7.38 4.81 1.30
CA ALA A 308 6.65 3.55 1.46
C ALA A 308 7.43 2.54 2.31
N ARG A 309 8.72 2.35 2.01
CA ARG A 309 9.60 1.44 2.73
C ARG A 309 9.77 1.84 4.20
N GLU A 310 10.04 3.11 4.45
CA GLU A 310 10.19 3.59 5.82
C GLU A 310 8.89 3.52 6.60
N ALA A 311 7.74 3.84 5.98
CA ALA A 311 6.44 3.72 6.63
C ALA A 311 6.14 2.26 7.03
N LEU A 312 6.48 1.29 6.18
CA LEU A 312 6.33 -0.12 6.51
C LEU A 312 7.31 -0.55 7.62
N ALA A 313 8.59 -0.17 7.52
CA ALA A 313 9.60 -0.48 8.54
C ALA A 313 9.28 0.14 9.91
N GLU A 314 8.69 1.35 9.94
CA GLU A 314 8.24 2.01 11.18
C GLU A 314 7.05 1.30 11.87
N LEU A 315 6.41 0.33 11.24
CA LEU A 315 5.43 -0.55 11.89
C LEU A 315 6.11 -1.64 12.74
N GLY A 316 7.44 -1.71 12.73
CA GLY A 316 8.20 -2.70 13.51
C GLY A 316 8.15 -4.11 12.92
N VAL A 317 7.98 -4.22 11.62
CA VAL A 317 7.91 -5.51 10.90
C VAL A 317 9.31 -6.11 10.72
N GLU A 318 9.34 -7.44 10.60
CA GLU A 318 10.56 -8.19 10.32
C GLU A 318 11.04 -8.03 8.87
N GLN A 319 12.31 -8.34 8.61
CA GLN A 319 12.93 -8.25 7.28
C GLN A 319 12.16 -9.06 6.23
N GLU A 320 11.69 -10.25 6.57
CA GLU A 320 10.88 -11.10 5.70
C GLU A 320 9.64 -10.40 5.14
N ILE A 321 8.99 -9.56 5.96
CA ILE A 321 7.81 -8.80 5.54
C ILE A 321 8.20 -7.72 4.52
N ILE A 322 9.32 -7.04 4.75
CA ILE A 322 9.87 -6.06 3.81
C ILE A 322 10.18 -6.72 2.47
N ASP A 323 10.90 -7.84 2.48
CA ASP A 323 11.26 -8.58 1.26
C ASP A 323 10.04 -9.12 0.53
N SER A 324 9.04 -9.59 1.27
CA SER A 324 7.78 -10.07 0.69
C SER A 324 7.02 -8.97 -0.03
N VAL A 325 6.78 -7.83 0.62
CA VAL A 325 6.01 -6.71 0.07
C VAL A 325 6.71 -6.07 -1.12
N PHE A 326 8.03 -5.87 -1.02
CA PHE A 326 8.80 -5.17 -2.06
C PHE A 326 9.31 -6.06 -3.19
N SER A 327 9.22 -7.39 -3.07
CA SER A 327 9.77 -8.28 -4.09
C SER A 327 9.00 -9.59 -4.26
N LEU A 328 8.98 -10.46 -3.24
CA LEU A 328 8.58 -11.86 -3.39
C LEU A 328 7.12 -12.03 -3.81
N ASN A 329 6.22 -11.21 -3.27
CA ASN A 329 4.80 -11.27 -3.63
C ASN A 329 4.58 -10.94 -5.12
N ALA A 330 5.26 -9.92 -5.63
CA ALA A 330 5.17 -9.56 -7.04
C ALA A 330 5.73 -10.69 -7.95
N GLN A 331 6.87 -11.26 -7.58
CA GLN A 331 7.43 -12.40 -8.32
C GLN A 331 6.47 -13.59 -8.35
N LYS A 332 5.86 -13.92 -7.20
CA LYS A 332 4.89 -15.01 -7.08
C LYS A 332 3.65 -14.78 -7.95
N VAL A 333 3.13 -13.56 -7.94
CA VAL A 333 1.86 -13.22 -8.62
C VAL A 333 2.06 -13.05 -10.12
N TYR A 334 3.08 -12.32 -10.55
CA TYR A 334 3.26 -11.95 -11.95
C TYR A 334 4.29 -12.81 -12.71
N GLY A 335 5.17 -13.50 -12.00
CA GLY A 335 6.24 -14.31 -12.61
C GLY A 335 5.81 -15.70 -13.05
N SER A 336 4.61 -16.14 -12.73
CA SER A 336 4.06 -17.43 -13.16
C SER A 336 3.65 -17.38 -14.63
N LYS A 337 4.09 -18.38 -15.41
CA LYS A 337 3.68 -18.54 -16.80
C LYS A 337 2.31 -19.19 -16.89
#